data_33c529f68179724bab677756ca39106c
#
_entry.id   33c529f68179724bab677756ca39106c
#
_cell.length_a   1.000
_cell.length_b   1.000
_cell.length_c   1.000
_cell.angle_alpha   90.00
_cell.angle_beta   90.00
_cell.angle_gamma   90.00
#
_symmetry.space_group_name_H-M   'P 1'
#
loop_
_entity.id
_entity.type
_entity.pdbx_description
1 polymer ?
#
loop_
_entity_poly.entity_id
_entity_poly.type
_entity_poly.pdbx_seq_one_letter_code
_entity_poly.pdbx_strand_id
1 'polypeptide(L)'
;MYLRKYINKKTKEIFEATPFLKINEKQILEYIYNNNGVCSIRDDNTLDIITVENKFIIKDEHVVIEESEHKYHANFGDIILRNIYKEGVYAFKVCTQEELRNEYSIKIWEK
;
A
#
# COMPACT_ATOMS: atom_id res chain seq x y z
N MET A 1 0.48 -16.49 -4.67
CA MET A 1 0.33 -15.37 -3.72
C MET A 1 -1.15 -15.13 -3.48
N TYR A 2 -1.54 -14.99 -2.23
CA TYR A 2 -2.95 -14.83 -1.87
C TYR A 2 -3.27 -13.37 -1.58
N LEU A 3 -4.21 -12.80 -2.35
CA LEU A 3 -4.67 -11.42 -2.20
C LEU A 3 -6.09 -11.41 -1.64
N ARG A 4 -6.30 -10.65 -0.58
CA ARG A 4 -7.63 -10.38 -0.03
C ARG A 4 -7.99 -8.92 -0.23
N LYS A 5 -9.28 -8.66 -0.42
CA LYS A 5 -9.77 -7.29 -0.49
C LYS A 5 -10.23 -6.81 0.87
N TYR A 6 -9.79 -5.61 1.21
CA TYR A 6 -10.13 -4.92 2.44
C TYR A 6 -10.65 -3.53 2.11
N ILE A 7 -11.50 -3.03 2.97
CA ILE A 7 -11.98 -1.65 2.90
C ILE A 7 -11.48 -0.89 4.12
N ASN A 8 -10.92 0.30 3.92
CA ASN A 8 -10.56 1.18 5.02
C ASN A 8 -11.83 1.72 5.67
N LYS A 9 -11.97 1.54 6.97
CA LYS A 9 -13.20 1.89 7.72
C LYS A 9 -13.49 3.39 7.68
N LYS A 10 -12.45 4.21 7.63
CA LYS A 10 -12.55 5.67 7.66
C LYS A 10 -12.71 6.27 6.26
N THR A 11 -11.83 5.90 5.34
CA THR A 11 -11.80 6.49 3.99
C THR A 11 -12.71 5.80 3.00
N LYS A 12 -13.11 4.55 3.30
CA LYS A 12 -13.87 3.66 2.42
C LYS A 12 -13.11 3.23 1.16
N GLU A 13 -11.83 3.50 1.09
CA GLU A 13 -10.97 3.02 0.01
C GLU A 13 -10.80 1.51 0.07
N ILE A 14 -10.72 0.89 -1.11
CA ILE A 14 -10.60 -0.58 -1.24
C ILE A 14 -9.17 -0.93 -1.62
N PHE A 15 -8.61 -1.89 -0.90
CA PHE A 15 -7.24 -2.37 -1.10
C PHE A 15 -7.20 -3.87 -1.32
N GLU A 16 -6.27 -4.30 -2.15
CA GLU A 16 -5.78 -5.67 -2.12
C GLU A 16 -4.69 -5.75 -1.06
N ALA A 17 -4.70 -6.79 -0.25
CA ALA A 17 -3.75 -6.97 0.84
C ALA A 17 -3.11 -8.35 0.81
N THR A 18 -1.82 -8.40 1.06
CA THR A 18 -1.07 -9.65 1.19
C THR A 18 0.03 -9.48 2.24
N PRO A 19 0.29 -10.49 3.08
CA PRO A 19 1.38 -10.40 4.04
C PRO A 19 2.73 -10.53 3.34
N PHE A 20 3.70 -9.74 3.79
CA PHE A 20 5.09 -9.87 3.36
C PHE A 20 5.77 -10.92 4.23
N LEU A 21 6.08 -12.07 3.64
CA LEU A 21 6.69 -13.20 4.33
C LEU A 21 7.98 -13.60 3.63
N LYS A 22 8.90 -14.22 4.36
CA LYS A 22 10.13 -14.73 3.76
C LYS A 22 9.86 -15.69 2.58
N ILE A 23 8.84 -16.53 2.72
CA ILE A 23 8.48 -17.52 1.71
C ILE A 23 7.92 -16.91 0.42
N ASN A 24 7.32 -15.71 0.48
CA ASN A 24 6.72 -15.06 -0.70
C ASN A 24 7.43 -13.80 -1.17
N GLU A 25 8.62 -13.53 -0.64
CA GLU A 25 9.40 -12.33 -0.95
C GLU A 25 9.52 -12.07 -2.45
N LYS A 26 9.90 -13.07 -3.23
CA LYS A 26 10.04 -12.94 -4.68
C LYS A 26 8.72 -12.60 -5.37
N GLN A 27 7.64 -13.24 -4.96
CA GLN A 27 6.31 -12.99 -5.50
C GLN A 27 5.82 -11.57 -5.16
N ILE A 28 6.13 -11.07 -3.97
CA ILE A 28 5.81 -9.70 -3.56
C ILE A 28 6.53 -8.69 -4.45
N LEU A 29 7.82 -8.89 -4.71
CA LEU A 29 8.58 -8.02 -5.60
C LEU A 29 7.98 -7.98 -6.99
N GLU A 30 7.66 -9.14 -7.56
CA GLU A 30 7.01 -9.24 -8.87
C GLU A 30 5.66 -8.53 -8.89
N TYR A 31 4.87 -8.71 -7.84
CA TYR A 31 3.57 -8.05 -7.68
C TYR A 31 3.70 -6.53 -7.70
N ILE A 32 4.65 -5.99 -6.96
CA ILE A 32 4.88 -4.53 -6.91
C ILE A 32 5.35 -4.02 -8.27
N TYR A 33 6.33 -4.66 -8.89
CA TYR A 33 6.83 -4.25 -10.21
C TYR A 33 5.77 -4.37 -11.30
N ASN A 34 4.99 -5.44 -11.31
CA ASN A 34 3.94 -5.65 -12.30
C ASN A 34 2.80 -4.63 -12.20
N ASN A 35 2.67 -3.97 -11.06
CA ASN A 35 1.70 -2.91 -10.84
C ASN A 35 2.35 -1.52 -10.82
N ASN A 36 3.55 -1.40 -11.41
CA ASN A 36 4.29 -0.15 -11.57
C ASN A 36 4.67 0.54 -10.25
N GLY A 37 4.76 -0.23 -9.18
CA GLY A 37 5.29 0.26 -7.91
C GLY A 37 6.81 0.31 -7.91
N VAL A 38 7.38 0.96 -6.92
CA VAL A 38 8.82 1.07 -6.72
C VAL A 38 9.19 0.55 -5.34
N CYS A 39 10.08 -0.41 -5.30
CA CYS A 39 10.54 -1.00 -4.05
C CYS A 39 12.01 -1.45 -4.15
N SER A 40 12.62 -1.67 -2.99
CA SER A 40 13.97 -2.22 -2.89
C SER A 40 14.07 -3.13 -1.68
N ILE A 41 14.87 -4.18 -1.80
CA ILE A 41 15.21 -5.07 -0.70
C ILE A 41 16.44 -4.52 0.03
N ARG A 42 16.36 -4.45 1.35
CA ARG A 42 17.46 -4.05 2.22
C ARG A 42 18.38 -5.24 2.55
N ASP A 43 19.57 -4.95 3.07
CA ASP A 43 20.54 -5.99 3.46
C ASP A 43 20.02 -6.97 4.50
N ASP A 44 19.07 -6.56 5.33
CA ASP A 44 18.41 -7.40 6.33
C ASP A 44 17.21 -8.19 5.78
N ASN A 45 17.03 -8.21 4.46
CA ASN A 45 15.92 -8.84 3.74
C ASN A 45 14.54 -8.23 4.02
N THR A 46 14.50 -7.04 4.57
CA THR A 46 13.27 -6.27 4.67
C THR A 46 13.08 -5.42 3.42
N LEU A 47 11.89 -4.85 3.26
CA LEU A 47 11.48 -4.20 2.02
C LEU A 47 11.17 -2.73 2.26
N ASP A 48 11.70 -1.86 1.40
CA ASP A 48 11.27 -0.46 1.32
C ASP A 48 10.37 -0.27 0.09
N ILE A 49 9.23 0.36 0.29
CA ILE A 49 8.28 0.68 -0.78
C ILE A 49 8.11 2.19 -0.83
N ILE A 50 8.26 2.75 -2.03
CA ILE A 50 8.02 4.18 -2.27
C ILE A 50 6.55 4.38 -2.58
N THR A 51 5.93 5.35 -1.92
CA THR A 51 4.59 5.83 -2.26
C THR A 51 4.58 7.34 -2.40
N VAL A 52 3.65 7.84 -3.18
CA VAL A 52 3.47 9.29 -3.38
C VAL A 52 2.02 9.65 -3.09
N GLU A 53 1.81 10.69 -2.31
CA GLU A 53 0.49 11.23 -2.02
C GLU A 53 0.36 12.64 -2.56
N ASN A 54 -0.80 12.94 -3.14
CA ASN A 54 -1.15 14.28 -3.58
C ASN A 54 -2.00 14.95 -2.50
N LYS A 55 -1.63 16.18 -2.13
CA LYS A 55 -2.42 17.02 -1.24
C LYS A 55 -2.90 18.23 -2.01
N PHE A 56 -4.18 18.55 -1.86
CA PHE A 56 -4.75 19.77 -2.40
C PHE A 56 -4.71 20.84 -1.32
N ILE A 57 -3.99 21.92 -1.57
CA ILE A 57 -3.92 23.05 -0.65
C ILE A 57 -4.40 24.32 -1.34
N ILE A 58 -4.98 25.22 -0.58
CA ILE A 58 -5.36 26.54 -1.08
C ILE A 58 -4.26 27.52 -0.72
N LYS A 59 -3.67 28.14 -1.75
CA LYS A 59 -2.59 29.11 -1.58
C LYS A 59 -2.86 30.29 -2.50
N ASP A 60 -2.94 31.49 -1.91
CA ASP A 60 -3.24 32.72 -2.65
C ASP A 60 -4.50 32.59 -3.53
N GLU A 61 -5.57 32.03 -2.97
CA GLU A 61 -6.86 31.78 -3.64
C GLU A 61 -6.80 30.78 -4.80
N HIS A 62 -5.67 30.10 -4.98
CA HIS A 62 -5.51 29.05 -5.98
C HIS A 62 -5.42 27.68 -5.32
N VAL A 63 -5.93 26.65 -6.00
CA VAL A 63 -5.73 25.26 -5.59
C VAL A 63 -4.38 24.81 -6.14
N VAL A 64 -3.52 24.39 -5.24
CA VAL A 64 -2.19 23.84 -5.55
C VAL A 64 -2.15 22.38 -5.16
N ILE A 65 -1.57 21.56 -6.04
CA ILE A 65 -1.34 20.14 -5.75
C ILE A 65 0.11 20.01 -5.28
N GLU A 66 0.30 19.50 -4.07
CA GLU A 66 1.61 19.13 -3.56
C GLU A 66 1.75 17.62 -3.56
N GLU A 67 2.86 17.14 -4.13
CA GLU A 67 3.25 15.73 -4.04
C GLU A 67 4.16 15.55 -2.82
N SER A 68 3.88 14.51 -2.05
CA SER A 68 4.67 14.11 -0.90
C SER A 68 5.09 12.65 -1.07
N GLU A 69 6.41 12.41 -1.13
CA GLU A 69 6.97 11.07 -1.20
C GLU A 69 7.13 10.49 0.18
N HIS A 70 6.69 9.25 0.36
CA HIS A 70 6.85 8.49 1.59
C HIS A 70 7.56 7.17 1.29
N LYS A 71 8.46 6.77 2.16
CA LYS A 71 9.09 5.47 2.12
C LYS A 71 8.53 4.62 3.25
N TYR A 72 7.83 3.55 2.89
CA TYR A 72 7.34 2.57 3.86
C TYR A 72 8.33 1.43 3.99
N HIS A 73 8.66 1.11 5.23
CA HIS A 73 9.50 -0.03 5.55
C HIS A 73 8.62 -1.21 5.99
N ALA A 74 8.75 -2.33 5.30
CA ALA A 74 8.02 -3.55 5.61
C ALA A 74 8.96 -4.61 6.18
N ASN A 75 8.64 -5.06 7.39
CA ASN A 75 9.26 -6.23 8.02
C ASN A 75 8.45 -7.48 7.68
N PHE A 76 9.03 -8.66 7.85
CA PHE A 76 8.28 -9.89 7.68
C PHE A 76 7.07 -9.91 8.62
N GLY A 77 5.91 -10.25 8.06
CA GLY A 77 4.63 -10.23 8.77
C GLY A 77 3.81 -8.94 8.57
N ASP A 78 4.42 -7.87 8.09
CA ASP A 78 3.68 -6.67 7.73
C ASP A 78 2.85 -6.90 6.47
N ILE A 79 1.87 -6.06 6.25
CA ILE A 79 0.90 -6.20 5.18
C ILE A 79 1.20 -5.19 4.07
N ILE A 80 1.31 -5.70 2.86
CA ILE A 80 1.42 -4.87 1.66
C ILE A 80 0.01 -4.60 1.15
N LEU A 81 -0.32 -3.33 0.99
CA LEU A 81 -1.64 -2.85 0.53
C LEU A 81 -1.50 -2.18 -0.83
N ARG A 82 -2.41 -2.48 -1.74
CA ARG A 82 -2.54 -1.77 -3.00
C ARG A 82 -3.96 -1.25 -3.17
N ASN A 83 -4.10 0.06 -3.27
CA ASN A 83 -5.38 0.70 -3.58
C ASN A 83 -5.77 0.35 -5.02
N ILE A 84 -6.87 -0.35 -5.22
CA ILE A 84 -7.27 -0.87 -6.53
C ILE A 84 -7.72 0.23 -7.52
N TYR A 85 -7.97 1.44 -7.04
CA TYR A 85 -8.40 2.58 -7.86
C TYR A 85 -7.26 3.56 -8.15
N LYS A 86 -6.06 3.29 -7.65
CA LYS A 86 -4.87 4.11 -7.90
C LYS A 86 -3.84 3.29 -8.66
N GLU A 87 -2.90 3.96 -9.31
CA GLU A 87 -1.88 3.32 -10.12
C GLU A 87 -0.47 3.63 -9.63
N GLY A 88 0.43 2.69 -9.87
CA GLY A 88 1.86 2.86 -9.63
C GLY A 88 2.17 3.19 -8.19
N VAL A 89 3.07 4.15 -8.01
CA VAL A 89 3.55 4.57 -6.68
C VAL A 89 2.46 5.21 -5.80
N TYR A 90 1.34 5.63 -6.37
CA TYR A 90 0.21 6.18 -5.61
C TYR A 90 -0.64 5.12 -4.92
N ALA A 91 -0.49 3.86 -5.34
CA ALA A 91 -1.36 2.77 -4.90
C ALA A 91 -0.88 2.06 -3.64
N PHE A 92 0.44 2.00 -3.42
CA PHE A 92 1.02 1.11 -2.42
C PHE A 92 1.14 1.74 -1.03
N LYS A 93 0.85 0.93 -0.02
CA LYS A 93 1.03 1.24 1.40
C LYS A 93 1.50 0.00 2.14
N VAL A 94 2.02 0.21 3.33
CA VAL A 94 2.36 -0.86 4.27
C VAL A 94 1.67 -0.59 5.59
N CYS A 95 1.12 -1.62 6.19
CA CYS A 95 0.60 -1.55 7.55
C CYS A 95 0.97 -2.79 8.34
N THR A 96 0.87 -2.72 9.64
CA THR A 96 1.03 -3.86 10.52
C THR A 96 -0.24 -4.72 10.53
N GLN A 97 -0.14 -5.94 11.03
CA GLN A 97 -1.33 -6.80 11.20
C GLN A 97 -2.34 -6.19 12.17
N GLU A 98 -1.85 -5.50 13.20
CA GLU A 98 -2.71 -4.80 14.16
C GLU A 98 -3.48 -3.65 13.50
N GLU A 99 -2.79 -2.82 12.71
CA GLU A 99 -3.43 -1.74 11.94
C GLU A 99 -4.46 -2.31 10.97
N LEU A 100 -4.16 -3.43 10.31
CA LEU A 100 -5.11 -4.08 9.40
C LEU A 100 -6.42 -4.47 10.12
N ARG A 101 -6.30 -5.06 11.32
CA ARG A 101 -7.47 -5.44 12.12
C ARG A 101 -8.28 -4.24 12.62
N ASN A 102 -7.60 -3.17 13.01
CA ASN A 102 -8.23 -2.01 13.63
C ASN A 102 -8.82 -1.02 12.62
N GLU A 103 -8.16 -0.83 11.48
CA GLU A 103 -8.49 0.22 10.52
C GLU A 103 -9.17 -0.27 9.25
N TYR A 104 -9.16 -1.58 9.02
CA TYR A 104 -9.71 -2.19 7.80
C TYR A 104 -10.69 -3.31 8.15
N SER A 105 -11.61 -3.57 7.24
CA SER A 105 -12.50 -4.74 7.29
C SER A 105 -12.44 -5.49 5.98
N ILE A 106 -12.64 -6.81 6.05
CA ILE A 106 -12.67 -7.65 4.85
C ILE A 106 -13.86 -7.24 4.00
N LYS A 107 -13.60 -7.00 2.71
CA LYS A 107 -14.67 -6.75 1.77
C LYS A 107 -15.26 -8.09 1.31
N ILE A 108 -16.51 -8.31 1.66
CA ILE A 108 -17.28 -9.45 1.20
C ILE A 108 -18.03 -9.02 -0.07
N TRP A 109 -17.86 -9.80 -1.15
CA TRP A 109 -18.61 -9.55 -2.37
C TRP A 109 -20.05 -10.02 -2.17
N GLU A 110 -20.96 -9.09 -2.28
CA GLU A 110 -22.39 -9.42 -2.42
C GLU A 110 -22.68 -9.63 -3.90
N LYS A 111 -23.34 -10.74 -4.16
CA LYS A 111 -23.81 -11.04 -5.51
C LYS A 111 -25.03 -10.19 -5.86
#